data_929d2369ad180f416ead7b35057c69e8
#
_entry.id   929d2369ad180f416ead7b35057c69e8
#
_cell.length_a   1.000
_cell.length_b   1.000
_cell.length_c   1.000
_cell.angle_alpha   90.00
_cell.angle_beta   90.00
_cell.angle_gamma   90.00
#
_symmetry.space_group_name_H-M   'P 1'
#
loop_
_entity.id
_entity.type
_entity.pdbx_description
1 polymer ?
#
loop_
_entity_poly.entity_id
_entity_poly.type
_entity_poly.pdbx_seq_one_letter_code
_entity_poly.pdbx_strand_id
1 'polypeptide(L)'
;MSGGALGIEIVLVFFLPLFLLHRYGHFRKQHPLVLFGTLLSWYLCFLIVFILPLDVSTTIYNQCKIDNEKPRALTSSDSSNQTSNSSVFPTSTPKVCHKPWSYIPDGILPVFWRVVYWTSQCLTWLLLPFMQSYARSGGFSILGKIKTALIENAIYYGTYLIIFCSLLIYVAVHPQWQLTWQGLQTISIAAANTWGLFLLVLLLGYGLVEIPCLYWNSSRHGYLLAKTYFKVARLATEKSDAEENMDDAMEEVANVNESIGYGHPLRNSVDTILRKCPMEIQEKMVRLNTEDSGDESTQRTYPSKRSLVKLHKQVIYAGQRHSQTQVQWAILLEEAFHLEDVCKNETSASHQFVHSFLSSQPPGWLSKYLYTPTIEWYWECVLRQWCYRLLALLLSLLSVAVVWSECTFFSTHPVLSLFAVFIQLAERDYNYLYIEMACFVTILFLCVCVYSTVFRIRVFNYYYLVPHHQTDAYSLLFSGMLFCRLTPPLCLNFLGLIHMDASISHQQRVETAYTTVSHTRGAAQMAPYSIYTALQTQNAVTTATVKMIXXXFFC
;
A
#
# COMPACT_ATOMS: atom_id res chain seq x y z
N MET A 1 22.91 13.27 -22.46
CA MET A 1 22.18 12.09 -21.98
C MET A 1 21.43 12.40 -20.68
N SER A 2 20.74 13.54 -20.64
CA SER A 2 19.96 13.95 -19.49
C SER A 2 18.57 13.31 -19.56
N GLY A 3 18.19 12.62 -18.51
CA GLY A 3 16.92 11.89 -18.40
C GLY A 3 17.05 10.36 -18.50
N GLY A 4 18.25 9.85 -18.68
CA GLY A 4 18.50 8.40 -18.70
C GLY A 4 18.20 7.74 -17.37
N ALA A 5 18.51 8.41 -16.26
CA ALA A 5 18.23 7.95 -14.91
C ALA A 5 16.72 7.70 -14.72
N LEU A 6 15.89 8.67 -15.11
CA LEU A 6 14.43 8.57 -15.05
C LEU A 6 13.92 7.36 -15.87
N GLY A 7 14.45 7.18 -17.10
CA GLY A 7 14.04 6.07 -17.95
C GLY A 7 14.38 4.70 -17.37
N ILE A 8 15.59 4.55 -16.82
CA ILE A 8 16.04 3.31 -16.16
C ILE A 8 15.15 3.02 -14.94
N GLU A 9 14.87 4.03 -14.14
CA GLU A 9 14.06 3.88 -12.92
C GLU A 9 12.62 3.46 -13.23
N ILE A 10 11.99 4.05 -14.25
CA ILE A 10 10.65 3.68 -14.74
C ILE A 10 10.60 2.18 -15.09
N VAL A 11 11.65 1.67 -15.77
CA VAL A 11 11.72 0.26 -16.18
C VAL A 11 11.99 -0.65 -14.97
N LEU A 12 12.94 -0.28 -14.08
CA LEU A 12 13.32 -1.09 -12.92
C LEU A 12 12.16 -1.20 -11.93
N VAL A 13 11.47 -0.11 -11.66
CA VAL A 13 10.33 -0.09 -10.73
C VAL A 13 9.20 -1.02 -11.19
N PHE A 14 9.04 -1.24 -12.50
CA PHE A 14 7.99 -2.12 -13.05
C PHE A 14 8.11 -3.56 -12.55
N PHE A 15 9.32 -4.04 -12.29
CA PHE A 15 9.54 -5.43 -11.84
C PHE A 15 9.04 -5.67 -10.41
N LEU A 16 9.01 -4.64 -9.55
CA LEU A 16 8.58 -4.77 -8.15
C LEU A 16 7.08 -5.11 -8.03
N PRO A 17 6.14 -4.32 -8.62
CA PRO A 17 4.72 -4.69 -8.58
C PRO A 17 4.43 -5.98 -9.36
N LEU A 18 5.18 -6.29 -10.41
CA LEU A 18 5.04 -7.55 -11.14
C LEU A 18 5.40 -8.75 -10.25
N PHE A 19 6.51 -8.66 -9.50
CA PHE A 19 6.93 -9.67 -8.52
C PHE A 19 5.87 -9.85 -7.42
N LEU A 20 5.37 -8.74 -6.86
CA LEU A 20 4.32 -8.77 -5.84
C LEU A 20 3.03 -9.38 -6.39
N LEU A 21 2.63 -8.99 -7.60
CA LEU A 21 1.43 -9.54 -8.24
C LEU A 21 1.59 -11.04 -8.52
N HIS A 22 2.78 -11.48 -8.92
CA HIS A 22 3.08 -12.92 -9.06
C HIS A 22 2.93 -13.64 -7.73
N ARG A 23 3.41 -13.05 -6.64
CA ARG A 23 3.37 -13.66 -5.29
C ARG A 23 1.94 -13.78 -4.74
N TYR A 24 1.08 -12.79 -4.97
CA TYR A 24 -0.27 -12.71 -4.37
C TYR A 24 -1.40 -13.10 -5.33
N GLY A 25 -1.29 -12.76 -6.61
CA GLY A 25 -2.33 -12.97 -7.63
C GLY A 25 -2.20 -14.32 -8.35
N HIS A 26 -3.30 -14.81 -8.90
CA HIS A 26 -3.36 -16.05 -9.67
C HIS A 26 -3.61 -15.74 -11.15
N PHE A 27 -2.56 -15.77 -11.98
CA PHE A 27 -2.60 -15.37 -13.39
C PHE A 27 -3.56 -16.21 -14.26
N ARG A 28 -3.82 -17.47 -13.88
CA ARG A 28 -4.67 -18.37 -14.68
C ARG A 28 -6.15 -18.33 -14.28
N LYS A 29 -6.45 -18.13 -12.99
CA LYS A 29 -7.83 -18.16 -12.46
C LYS A 29 -8.52 -16.80 -12.47
N GLN A 30 -7.75 -15.71 -12.30
CA GLN A 30 -8.29 -14.36 -12.19
C GLN A 30 -8.48 -13.71 -13.56
N HIS A 31 -9.47 -12.83 -13.64
CA HIS A 31 -9.77 -12.08 -14.87
C HIS A 31 -8.60 -11.13 -15.19
N PRO A 32 -8.13 -11.07 -16.45
CA PRO A 32 -6.97 -10.24 -16.80
C PRO A 32 -7.16 -8.73 -16.50
N LEU A 33 -8.39 -8.22 -16.55
CA LEU A 33 -8.67 -6.82 -16.18
C LEU A 33 -8.35 -6.54 -14.71
N VAL A 34 -8.65 -7.49 -13.79
CA VAL A 34 -8.32 -7.36 -12.36
C VAL A 34 -6.81 -7.30 -12.16
N LEU A 35 -6.08 -8.20 -12.79
CA LEU A 35 -4.61 -8.26 -12.72
C LEU A 35 -4.00 -6.98 -13.28
N PHE A 36 -4.49 -6.50 -14.43
CA PHE A 36 -4.02 -5.27 -15.06
C PHE A 36 -4.30 -4.03 -14.18
N GLY A 37 -5.52 -3.92 -13.64
CA GLY A 37 -5.91 -2.81 -12.76
C GLY A 37 -5.06 -2.77 -11.48
N THR A 38 -4.81 -3.94 -10.87
CA THR A 38 -3.96 -4.06 -9.67
C THR A 38 -2.50 -3.73 -10.00
N LEU A 39 -1.98 -4.29 -11.11
CA LEU A 39 -0.61 -4.03 -11.56
C LEU A 39 -0.38 -2.54 -11.81
N LEU A 40 -1.30 -1.90 -12.53
CA LEU A 40 -1.21 -0.48 -12.86
C LEU A 40 -1.25 0.39 -11.59
N SER A 41 -2.15 0.09 -10.65
CA SER A 41 -2.26 0.84 -9.39
C SER A 41 -1.00 0.70 -8.52
N TRP A 42 -0.49 -0.52 -8.35
CA TRP A 42 0.75 -0.76 -7.59
C TRP A 42 1.95 -0.11 -8.28
N TYR A 43 2.03 -0.23 -9.61
CA TYR A 43 3.12 0.36 -10.41
C TYR A 43 3.16 1.90 -10.25
N LEU A 44 2.02 2.57 -10.38
CA LEU A 44 1.94 4.04 -10.21
C LEU A 44 2.40 4.46 -8.80
N CYS A 45 1.98 3.71 -7.77
CA CYS A 45 2.34 4.02 -6.38
C CYS A 45 3.85 3.87 -6.13
N PHE A 46 4.45 2.77 -6.59
CA PHE A 46 5.90 2.58 -6.49
C PHE A 46 6.66 3.60 -7.34
N LEU A 47 6.15 3.91 -8.53
CA LEU A 47 6.75 4.90 -9.43
C LEU A 47 6.83 6.29 -8.76
N ILE A 48 5.75 6.72 -8.08
CA ILE A 48 5.72 7.98 -7.32
C ILE A 48 6.83 7.98 -6.25
N VAL A 49 6.92 6.90 -5.48
CA VAL A 49 7.87 6.74 -4.36
C VAL A 49 9.33 6.80 -4.85
N PHE A 50 9.64 6.09 -5.92
CA PHE A 50 11.02 5.96 -6.39
C PHE A 50 11.51 7.21 -7.14
N ILE A 51 10.64 7.92 -7.86
CA ILE A 51 11.02 9.11 -8.64
C ILE A 51 11.10 10.37 -7.73
N LEU A 52 10.46 10.38 -6.57
CA LEU A 52 10.45 11.54 -5.68
C LEU A 52 11.86 11.99 -5.24
N PRO A 53 12.82 11.11 -4.88
CA PRO A 53 14.20 11.53 -4.60
C PRO A 53 14.88 12.25 -5.77
N LEU A 54 14.61 11.87 -7.01
CA LEU A 54 15.14 12.54 -8.21
C LEU A 54 14.56 13.96 -8.36
N ASP A 55 13.28 14.13 -8.04
CA ASP A 55 12.60 15.44 -8.04
C ASP A 55 13.24 16.37 -6.98
N VAL A 56 13.49 15.85 -5.76
CA VAL A 56 14.15 16.61 -4.68
C VAL A 56 15.56 17.06 -5.12
N SER A 57 16.36 16.15 -5.67
CA SER A 57 17.72 16.43 -6.15
C SER A 57 17.73 17.52 -7.24
N THR A 58 16.81 17.40 -8.20
CA THR A 58 16.66 18.39 -9.31
C THR A 58 16.22 19.74 -8.76
N THR A 59 15.32 19.77 -7.77
CA THR A 59 14.81 20.99 -7.13
C THR A 59 15.93 21.72 -6.38
N ILE A 60 16.77 20.99 -5.63
CA ILE A 60 17.93 21.57 -4.92
C ILE A 60 18.94 22.17 -5.92
N TYR A 61 19.19 21.49 -7.04
CA TYR A 61 20.05 22.01 -8.11
C TYR A 61 19.48 23.32 -8.70
N ASN A 62 18.17 23.34 -8.98
CA ASN A 62 17.49 24.52 -9.52
C ASN A 62 17.51 25.69 -8.52
N GLN A 63 17.39 25.42 -7.20
CA GLN A 63 17.53 26.41 -6.14
C GLN A 63 18.93 27.03 -6.17
N CYS A 64 19.98 26.21 -6.24
CA CYS A 64 21.36 26.68 -6.34
C CYS A 64 21.57 27.63 -7.54
N LYS A 65 21.00 27.28 -8.69
CA LYS A 65 21.06 28.07 -9.92
C LYS A 65 20.42 29.47 -9.72
N ILE A 66 19.22 29.50 -9.13
CA ILE A 66 18.47 30.74 -8.86
C ILE A 66 19.24 31.63 -7.86
N ASP A 67 19.80 31.04 -6.80
CA ASP A 67 20.56 31.73 -5.77
C ASP A 67 21.85 32.36 -6.36
N ASN A 68 22.44 31.73 -7.36
CA ASN A 68 23.60 32.28 -8.08
C ASN A 68 23.23 33.41 -9.09
N GLU A 69 22.00 33.41 -9.60
CA GLU A 69 21.51 34.42 -10.56
C GLU A 69 21.10 35.74 -9.86
N LYS A 70 20.58 35.66 -8.61
CA LYS A 70 20.11 36.82 -7.83
C LYS A 70 21.19 37.91 -7.61
N PRO A 71 22.45 37.59 -7.23
CA PRO A 71 23.49 38.63 -7.07
C PRO A 71 23.83 39.34 -8.36
N ARG A 72 23.76 38.66 -9.52
CA ARG A 72 24.06 39.27 -10.83
C ARG A 72 23.00 40.31 -11.26
N ALA A 73 21.74 40.07 -10.94
CA ALA A 73 20.63 40.98 -11.26
C ALA A 73 20.71 42.27 -10.45
N LEU A 74 21.14 42.19 -9.18
CA LEU A 74 21.32 43.36 -8.31
C LEU A 74 22.51 44.23 -8.76
N THR A 75 23.59 43.60 -9.26
CA THR A 75 24.77 44.34 -9.77
C THR A 75 24.53 45.02 -11.12
N SER A 76 23.62 44.50 -11.94
CA SER A 76 23.33 45.06 -13.27
C SER A 76 22.34 46.24 -13.25
N SER A 77 21.53 46.36 -12.19
CA SER A 77 20.57 47.47 -12.07
C SER A 77 21.17 48.74 -11.45
N ASP A 78 22.32 48.63 -10.74
CA ASP A 78 22.93 49.78 -10.02
C ASP A 78 24.06 50.46 -10.79
N SER A 79 24.36 50.08 -12.06
CA SER A 79 25.47 50.67 -12.82
C SER A 79 25.14 52.00 -13.48
N SER A 80 24.03 52.68 -13.14
CA SER A 80 23.65 53.92 -13.79
C SER A 80 23.63 55.17 -12.91
N ASN A 81 24.07 55.14 -11.64
CA ASN A 81 24.33 56.40 -10.92
C ASN A 81 25.07 56.22 -9.58
N GLN A 82 26.14 56.93 -9.50
CA GLN A 82 26.79 57.58 -8.35
C GLN A 82 28.00 56.95 -7.65
N THR A 83 28.99 57.82 -7.61
CA THR A 83 30.20 57.97 -6.85
C THR A 83 30.09 57.72 -5.33
N SER A 84 31.14 57.03 -4.84
CA SER A 84 31.71 57.13 -3.49
C SER A 84 30.86 56.73 -2.28
N ASN A 85 31.15 55.61 -1.76
CA ASN A 85 31.67 55.33 -0.40
C ASN A 85 31.77 53.82 -0.16
N SER A 86 33.01 53.40 0.06
CA SER A 86 33.39 52.03 0.26
C SER A 86 32.88 51.47 1.59
N SER A 87 31.77 50.75 1.53
CA SER A 87 31.50 49.69 2.49
C SER A 87 31.73 48.36 1.75
N VAL A 88 32.76 47.66 2.16
CA VAL A 88 33.11 46.35 1.63
C VAL A 88 32.02 45.34 2.03
N PHE A 89 31.01 45.21 1.20
CA PHE A 89 30.12 44.03 1.31
C PHE A 89 30.94 42.82 0.94
N PRO A 90 30.86 41.74 1.72
CA PRO A 90 31.58 40.53 1.38
C PRO A 90 31.03 39.99 0.04
N THR A 91 31.86 40.08 -0.98
CA THR A 91 31.60 39.48 -2.29
C THR A 91 31.57 37.98 -2.09
N SER A 92 30.36 37.41 -1.95
CA SER A 92 30.20 35.98 -1.91
C SER A 92 30.68 35.42 -3.25
N THR A 93 31.78 34.69 -3.20
CA THR A 93 32.28 33.95 -4.37
C THR A 93 31.13 33.11 -4.95
N PRO A 94 30.86 33.17 -6.27
CA PRO A 94 29.79 32.40 -6.87
C PRO A 94 30.03 30.92 -6.59
N LYS A 95 29.09 30.29 -5.92
CA LYS A 95 29.13 28.85 -5.61
C LYS A 95 28.96 28.06 -6.91
N VAL A 96 29.87 27.14 -7.19
CA VAL A 96 29.82 26.29 -8.40
C VAL A 96 28.74 25.21 -8.20
N CYS A 97 27.62 25.38 -8.88
CA CYS A 97 26.55 24.39 -8.88
C CYS A 97 26.90 23.24 -9.84
N HIS A 98 27.37 22.12 -9.29
CA HIS A 98 27.63 20.92 -10.09
C HIS A 98 26.31 20.26 -10.47
N LYS A 99 26.18 19.89 -11.74
CA LYS A 99 24.99 19.23 -12.27
C LYS A 99 24.93 17.80 -11.75
N PRO A 100 23.82 17.38 -11.07
CA PRO A 100 23.70 15.99 -10.62
C PRO A 100 23.61 15.01 -11.80
N TRP A 101 24.09 13.77 -11.59
CA TRP A 101 24.02 12.70 -12.59
C TRP A 101 22.57 12.37 -12.96
N SER A 102 21.67 12.54 -12.00
CA SER A 102 20.23 12.25 -12.08
C SER A 102 19.39 13.40 -12.65
N TYR A 103 20.02 14.52 -13.04
CA TYR A 103 19.32 15.72 -13.49
C TYR A 103 18.32 15.44 -14.60
N ILE A 104 17.10 15.89 -14.39
CA ILE A 104 16.01 15.78 -15.37
C ILE A 104 15.77 17.15 -15.99
N PRO A 105 15.72 17.26 -17.33
CA PRO A 105 15.49 18.56 -18.00
C PRO A 105 14.19 19.21 -17.58
N ASP A 106 14.20 20.54 -17.54
CA ASP A 106 13.05 21.36 -17.15
C ASP A 106 11.85 21.05 -18.06
N GLY A 107 10.67 20.93 -17.46
CA GLY A 107 9.42 20.66 -18.14
C GLY A 107 9.01 19.18 -18.17
N ILE A 108 9.93 18.22 -18.03
CA ILE A 108 9.60 16.80 -18.06
C ILE A 108 8.87 16.38 -16.76
N LEU A 109 9.42 16.75 -15.60
CA LEU A 109 8.86 16.39 -14.28
C LEU A 109 7.42 16.90 -14.08
N PRO A 110 7.09 18.17 -14.35
CA PRO A 110 5.72 18.65 -14.17
C PRO A 110 4.68 17.92 -15.05
N VAL A 111 5.06 17.58 -16.30
CA VAL A 111 4.18 16.82 -17.19
C VAL A 111 4.02 15.38 -16.67
N PHE A 112 5.14 14.75 -16.29
CA PHE A 112 5.16 13.40 -15.71
C PHE A 112 4.25 13.31 -14.47
N TRP A 113 4.43 14.21 -13.48
CA TRP A 113 3.63 14.24 -12.25
C TRP A 113 2.15 14.48 -12.51
N ARG A 114 1.83 15.36 -13.47
CA ARG A 114 0.44 15.62 -13.87
C ARG A 114 -0.24 14.35 -14.41
N VAL A 115 0.45 13.63 -15.31
CA VAL A 115 -0.07 12.37 -15.90
C VAL A 115 -0.26 11.30 -14.80
N VAL A 116 0.76 11.08 -13.98
CA VAL A 116 0.75 10.08 -12.90
C VAL A 116 -0.37 10.40 -11.88
N TYR A 117 -0.46 11.66 -11.45
CA TYR A 117 -1.45 12.12 -10.46
C TYR A 117 -2.89 11.90 -10.98
N TRP A 118 -3.21 12.40 -12.18
CA TRP A 118 -4.56 12.28 -12.72
C TRP A 118 -4.94 10.83 -13.04
N THR A 119 -3.97 10.02 -13.51
CA THR A 119 -4.21 8.58 -13.73
C THR A 119 -4.50 7.87 -12.40
N SER A 120 -3.72 8.15 -11.37
CA SER A 120 -3.92 7.61 -10.01
C SER A 120 -5.30 8.01 -9.45
N GLN A 121 -5.72 9.26 -9.63
CA GLN A 121 -7.02 9.75 -9.18
C GLN A 121 -8.17 9.04 -9.92
N CYS A 122 -8.07 8.93 -11.25
CA CYS A 122 -9.06 8.22 -12.07
C CYS A 122 -9.19 6.74 -11.65
N LEU A 123 -8.06 6.08 -11.39
CA LEU A 123 -8.03 4.70 -10.89
C LEU A 123 -8.76 4.60 -9.54
N THR A 124 -8.39 5.45 -8.58
CA THR A 124 -8.87 5.41 -7.19
C THR A 124 -10.37 5.69 -7.08
N TRP A 125 -10.85 6.70 -7.81
CA TRP A 125 -12.22 7.19 -7.66
C TRP A 125 -13.20 6.57 -8.65
N LEU A 126 -12.73 6.03 -9.76
CA LEU A 126 -13.65 5.54 -10.80
C LEU A 126 -13.44 4.06 -11.11
N LEU A 127 -12.23 3.68 -11.55
CA LEU A 127 -11.99 2.37 -12.14
C LEU A 127 -11.97 1.26 -11.08
N LEU A 128 -11.19 1.41 -10.01
CA LEU A 128 -11.02 0.36 -9.00
C LEU A 128 -12.31 0.07 -8.23
N PRO A 129 -13.10 1.07 -7.73
CA PRO A 129 -14.38 0.76 -7.08
C PRO A 129 -15.38 0.07 -8.01
N PHE A 130 -15.44 0.50 -9.27
CA PHE A 130 -16.30 -0.16 -10.27
C PHE A 130 -15.90 -1.61 -10.49
N MET A 131 -14.58 -1.88 -10.65
CA MET A 131 -14.06 -3.24 -10.84
C MET A 131 -14.28 -4.11 -9.60
N GLN A 132 -14.19 -3.56 -8.39
CA GLN A 132 -14.49 -4.28 -7.14
C GLN A 132 -15.95 -4.74 -7.10
N SER A 133 -16.89 -3.85 -7.39
CA SER A 133 -18.33 -4.17 -7.42
C SER A 133 -18.62 -5.19 -8.52
N TYR A 134 -17.98 -5.06 -9.68
CA TYR A 134 -18.12 -6.01 -10.80
C TYR A 134 -17.60 -7.41 -10.39
N ALA A 135 -16.43 -7.48 -9.76
CA ALA A 135 -15.82 -8.75 -9.33
C ALA A 135 -16.65 -9.45 -8.25
N ARG A 136 -17.28 -8.67 -7.36
CA ARG A 136 -18.12 -9.19 -6.26
C ARG A 136 -19.54 -9.56 -6.71
N SER A 137 -19.98 -9.11 -7.90
CA SER A 137 -21.32 -9.41 -8.37
C SER A 137 -21.46 -10.91 -8.73
N GLY A 138 -22.50 -11.55 -8.25
CA GLY A 138 -22.80 -12.96 -8.53
C GLY A 138 -23.64 -13.18 -9.80
N GLY A 139 -23.79 -12.15 -10.63
CA GLY A 139 -24.61 -12.21 -11.84
C GLY A 139 -24.12 -13.24 -12.85
N PHE A 140 -25.03 -13.86 -13.58
CA PHE A 140 -24.72 -14.87 -14.60
C PHE A 140 -24.39 -14.27 -15.97
N SER A 141 -24.84 -13.04 -16.25
CA SER A 141 -24.55 -12.33 -17.50
C SER A 141 -23.66 -11.11 -17.27
N ILE A 142 -22.87 -10.75 -18.28
CA ILE A 142 -21.98 -9.58 -18.25
C ILE A 142 -22.77 -8.29 -17.98
N LEU A 143 -23.89 -8.12 -18.70
CA LEU A 143 -24.80 -6.97 -18.51
C LEU A 143 -25.38 -6.91 -17.09
N GLY A 144 -25.74 -8.07 -16.52
CA GLY A 144 -26.21 -8.17 -15.14
C GLY A 144 -25.14 -7.74 -14.14
N LYS A 145 -23.90 -8.15 -14.34
CA LYS A 145 -22.74 -7.76 -13.50
C LYS A 145 -22.49 -6.25 -13.57
N ILE A 146 -22.49 -5.67 -14.80
CA ILE A 146 -22.30 -4.23 -15.03
C ILE A 146 -23.41 -3.42 -14.33
N LYS A 147 -24.67 -3.86 -14.50
CA LYS A 147 -25.84 -3.19 -13.87
C LYS A 147 -25.70 -3.19 -12.33
N THR A 148 -25.35 -4.34 -11.74
CA THR A 148 -25.14 -4.45 -10.29
C THR A 148 -24.02 -3.52 -9.84
N ALA A 149 -22.88 -3.53 -10.56
CA ALA A 149 -21.71 -2.69 -10.26
C ALA A 149 -22.08 -1.19 -10.33
N LEU A 150 -22.83 -0.78 -11.35
CA LEU A 150 -23.30 0.61 -11.51
C LEU A 150 -24.22 1.03 -10.34
N ILE A 151 -25.16 0.18 -9.95
CA ILE A 151 -26.09 0.46 -8.84
C ILE A 151 -25.33 0.58 -7.52
N GLU A 152 -24.42 -0.36 -7.22
CA GLU A 152 -23.60 -0.34 -5.99
C GLU A 152 -22.74 0.93 -5.92
N ASN A 153 -22.12 1.32 -7.03
CA ASN A 153 -21.31 2.54 -7.11
C ASN A 153 -22.17 3.80 -7.03
N ALA A 154 -23.37 3.80 -7.65
CA ALA A 154 -24.32 4.92 -7.57
C ALA A 154 -24.78 5.14 -6.12
N ILE A 155 -25.05 4.06 -5.38
CA ILE A 155 -25.40 4.13 -3.95
C ILE A 155 -24.22 4.69 -3.14
N TYR A 156 -23.01 4.18 -3.40
CA TYR A 156 -21.77 4.60 -2.73
C TYR A 156 -21.53 6.11 -2.93
N TYR A 157 -21.51 6.58 -4.16
CA TYR A 157 -21.28 8.01 -4.46
C TYR A 157 -22.47 8.87 -4.06
N GLY A 158 -23.69 8.35 -4.16
CA GLY A 158 -24.91 9.01 -3.69
C GLY A 158 -24.87 9.29 -2.20
N THR A 159 -24.38 8.33 -1.40
CA THR A 159 -24.20 8.50 0.04
C THR A 159 -23.21 9.64 0.34
N TYR A 160 -22.07 9.67 -0.36
CA TYR A 160 -21.08 10.75 -0.22
C TYR A 160 -21.67 12.10 -0.61
N LEU A 161 -22.44 12.15 -1.68
CA LEU A 161 -23.09 13.38 -2.15
C LEU A 161 -24.10 13.91 -1.10
N ILE A 162 -24.90 13.01 -0.50
CA ILE A 162 -25.87 13.38 0.56
C ILE A 162 -25.13 13.96 1.78
N ILE A 163 -24.05 13.30 2.24
CA ILE A 163 -23.23 13.77 3.37
C ILE A 163 -22.65 15.16 3.05
N PHE A 164 -22.10 15.32 1.83
CA PHE A 164 -21.50 16.58 1.37
C PHE A 164 -22.56 17.69 1.32
N CYS A 165 -23.73 17.42 0.75
CA CYS A 165 -24.84 18.39 0.68
C CYS A 165 -25.35 18.78 2.07
N SER A 166 -25.44 17.82 3.02
CA SER A 166 -25.81 18.10 4.42
C SER A 166 -24.81 19.03 5.08
N LEU A 167 -23.51 18.80 4.84
CA LEU A 167 -22.43 19.62 5.38
C LEU A 167 -22.46 21.02 4.76
N LEU A 168 -22.75 21.13 3.45
CA LEU A 168 -22.91 22.42 2.77
C LEU A 168 -24.08 23.23 3.33
N ILE A 169 -25.23 22.58 3.59
CA ILE A 169 -26.42 23.22 4.18
C ILE A 169 -26.04 23.72 5.59
N TYR A 170 -25.33 22.90 6.37
CA TYR A 170 -24.88 23.28 7.72
C TYR A 170 -23.99 24.55 7.67
N VAL A 171 -23.00 24.59 6.76
CA VAL A 171 -22.10 25.74 6.57
C VAL A 171 -22.89 26.98 6.09
N ALA A 172 -23.84 26.81 5.16
CA ALA A 172 -24.64 27.90 4.60
C ALA A 172 -25.57 28.55 5.64
N VAL A 173 -26.09 27.77 6.60
CA VAL A 173 -26.97 28.26 7.67
C VAL A 173 -26.18 29.04 8.73
N HIS A 174 -24.86 28.78 8.87
CA HIS A 174 -24.03 29.47 9.87
C HIS A 174 -23.56 30.84 9.32
N PRO A 175 -24.00 31.96 9.91
CA PRO A 175 -23.73 33.31 9.35
C PRO A 175 -22.28 33.76 9.41
N GLN A 176 -21.42 33.04 10.14
CA GLN A 176 -20.01 33.37 10.27
C GLN A 176 -19.18 32.93 9.06
N TRP A 177 -19.72 32.07 8.19
CA TRP A 177 -18.98 31.47 7.07
C TRP A 177 -19.52 32.01 5.74
N GLN A 178 -18.74 32.84 5.06
CA GLN A 178 -19.10 33.30 3.71
C GLN A 178 -18.77 32.18 2.70
N LEU A 179 -19.80 31.63 2.10
CA LEU A 179 -19.69 30.55 1.13
C LEU A 179 -19.26 31.12 -0.25
N THR A 180 -17.95 31.26 -0.42
CA THR A 180 -17.37 31.60 -1.74
C THR A 180 -17.02 30.31 -2.48
N TRP A 181 -17.00 30.37 -3.81
CA TRP A 181 -16.59 29.22 -4.64
C TRP A 181 -15.19 28.72 -4.29
N GLN A 182 -14.27 29.63 -4.03
CA GLN A 182 -12.91 29.30 -3.61
C GLN A 182 -12.88 28.60 -2.24
N GLY A 183 -13.66 29.10 -1.28
CA GLY A 183 -13.81 28.47 0.05
C GLY A 183 -14.38 27.05 -0.04
N LEU A 184 -15.38 26.84 -0.89
CA LEU A 184 -15.98 25.53 -1.13
C LEU A 184 -14.96 24.53 -1.70
N GLN A 185 -14.19 24.97 -2.68
CA GLN A 185 -13.11 24.16 -3.29
C GLN A 185 -12.06 23.77 -2.24
N THR A 186 -11.63 24.74 -1.41
CA THR A 186 -10.65 24.50 -0.32
C THR A 186 -11.16 23.48 0.69
N ILE A 187 -12.43 23.63 1.13
CA ILE A 187 -13.07 22.71 2.10
C ILE A 187 -13.13 21.28 1.50
N SER A 188 -13.50 21.17 0.22
CA SER A 188 -13.61 19.86 -0.46
C SER A 188 -12.25 19.16 -0.57
N ILE A 189 -11.21 19.90 -0.95
CA ILE A 189 -9.83 19.39 -1.05
C ILE A 189 -9.32 18.98 0.34
N ALA A 190 -9.53 19.83 1.35
CA ALA A 190 -9.13 19.56 2.73
C ALA A 190 -9.80 18.30 3.29
N ALA A 191 -11.11 18.16 3.06
CA ALA A 191 -11.89 16.99 3.51
C ALA A 191 -11.38 15.69 2.87
N ALA A 192 -11.10 15.73 1.55
CA ALA A 192 -10.58 14.56 0.81
C ALA A 192 -9.18 14.15 1.32
N ASN A 193 -8.31 15.13 1.56
CA ASN A 193 -6.95 14.90 2.05
C ASN A 193 -6.93 14.43 3.52
N THR A 194 -7.80 14.97 4.36
CA THR A 194 -7.89 14.62 5.79
C THR A 194 -8.12 13.12 5.99
N TRP A 195 -8.99 12.50 5.19
CA TRP A 195 -9.25 11.06 5.28
C TRP A 195 -8.00 10.24 4.96
N GLY A 196 -7.30 10.61 3.88
CA GLY A 196 -6.04 9.94 3.48
C GLY A 196 -4.95 10.11 4.53
N LEU A 197 -4.81 11.33 5.07
CA LEU A 197 -3.83 11.64 6.12
C LEU A 197 -4.14 10.87 7.42
N PHE A 198 -5.40 10.79 7.81
CA PHE A 198 -5.84 10.04 9.00
C PHE A 198 -5.45 8.55 8.88
N LEU A 199 -5.76 7.94 7.73
CA LEU A 199 -5.37 6.54 7.46
C LEU A 199 -3.85 6.37 7.45
N LEU A 200 -3.13 7.32 6.84
CA LEU A 200 -1.67 7.30 6.79
C LEU A 200 -1.07 7.29 8.19
N VAL A 201 -1.52 8.20 9.07
CA VAL A 201 -0.98 8.32 10.43
C VAL A 201 -1.22 7.05 11.24
N LEU A 202 -2.41 6.45 11.12
CA LEU A 202 -2.73 5.17 11.80
C LEU A 202 -1.81 4.03 11.31
N LEU A 203 -1.67 3.89 9.99
CA LEU A 203 -0.88 2.81 9.39
C LEU A 203 0.62 3.03 9.59
N LEU A 204 1.09 4.27 9.45
CA LEU A 204 2.49 4.63 9.66
C LEU A 204 2.88 4.47 11.14
N GLY A 205 2.06 4.99 12.05
CA GLY A 205 2.31 4.88 13.50
C GLY A 205 2.39 3.42 13.96
N TYR A 206 1.49 2.58 13.47
CA TYR A 206 1.53 1.14 13.73
C TYR A 206 2.78 0.51 13.10
N GLY A 207 3.08 0.83 11.84
CA GLY A 207 4.21 0.26 11.10
C GLY A 207 5.57 0.61 11.71
N LEU A 208 5.74 1.84 12.20
CA LEU A 208 6.97 2.31 12.84
C LEU A 208 7.36 1.48 14.08
N VAL A 209 6.36 0.92 14.78
CA VAL A 209 6.59 0.05 15.96
C VAL A 209 6.66 -1.42 15.54
N GLU A 210 5.71 -1.86 14.72
CA GLU A 210 5.53 -3.28 14.35
C GLU A 210 6.72 -3.82 13.55
N ILE A 211 7.30 -3.02 12.63
CA ILE A 211 8.39 -3.49 11.75
C ILE A 211 9.65 -3.84 12.57
N PRO A 212 10.19 -2.93 13.42
CA PRO A 212 11.32 -3.31 14.27
C PRO A 212 11.02 -4.48 15.21
N CYS A 213 9.83 -4.48 15.85
CA CYS A 213 9.40 -5.55 16.75
C CYS A 213 9.31 -6.91 16.03
N LEU A 214 8.84 -6.90 14.78
CA LEU A 214 8.76 -8.12 13.96
C LEU A 214 10.14 -8.76 13.78
N TYR A 215 11.15 -7.96 13.35
CA TYR A 215 12.51 -8.46 13.13
C TYR A 215 13.17 -8.87 14.45
N TRP A 216 12.94 -8.12 15.53
CA TRP A 216 13.42 -8.46 16.86
C TRP A 216 12.86 -9.82 17.33
N ASN A 217 11.55 -10.00 17.21
CA ASN A 217 10.87 -11.24 17.61
C ASN A 217 11.22 -12.42 16.68
N SER A 218 11.49 -12.14 15.39
CA SER A 218 11.91 -13.16 14.41
C SER A 218 13.33 -13.67 14.66
N SER A 219 14.15 -12.91 15.44
CA SER A 219 15.49 -13.36 15.84
C SER A 219 15.46 -14.39 16.98
N ARG A 220 14.29 -14.58 17.63
CA ARG A 220 14.13 -15.47 18.79
C ARG A 220 13.39 -16.73 18.36
N HIS A 221 14.13 -17.81 18.04
CA HIS A 221 13.56 -19.05 17.46
C HIS A 221 12.48 -19.67 18.36
N GLY A 222 12.69 -19.76 19.68
CA GLY A 222 11.70 -20.29 20.60
C GLY A 222 10.39 -19.51 20.61
N TYR A 223 10.45 -18.18 20.58
CA TYR A 223 9.27 -17.31 20.48
C TYR A 223 8.55 -17.52 19.13
N LEU A 224 9.33 -17.59 18.06
CA LEU A 224 8.80 -17.78 16.70
C LEU A 224 8.07 -19.13 16.58
N LEU A 225 8.66 -20.19 17.12
CA LEU A 225 8.07 -21.55 17.16
C LEU A 225 6.74 -21.55 17.93
N ALA A 226 6.73 -20.99 19.16
CA ALA A 226 5.52 -20.89 20.00
C ALA A 226 4.41 -20.10 19.29
N LYS A 227 4.78 -18.99 18.66
CA LYS A 227 3.85 -18.14 17.87
C LYS A 227 3.29 -18.92 16.66
N THR A 228 4.13 -19.73 16.00
CA THR A 228 3.72 -20.54 14.83
C THR A 228 2.76 -21.64 15.27
N TYR A 229 3.01 -22.32 16.40
CA TYR A 229 2.09 -23.32 16.96
C TYR A 229 0.71 -22.72 17.29
N PHE A 230 0.69 -21.50 17.88
CA PHE A 230 -0.55 -20.77 18.13
C PHE A 230 -1.31 -20.47 16.83
N LYS A 231 -0.57 -20.05 15.78
CA LYS A 231 -1.17 -19.81 14.45
C LYS A 231 -1.72 -21.11 13.84
N VAL A 232 -1.00 -22.23 14.00
CA VAL A 232 -1.43 -23.55 13.50
C VAL A 232 -2.75 -23.94 14.18
N ALA A 233 -2.83 -23.83 15.52
CA ALA A 233 -4.05 -24.14 16.27
C ALA A 233 -5.24 -23.28 15.82
N ARG A 234 -5.01 -21.96 15.66
CA ARG A 234 -6.05 -21.04 15.18
C ARG A 234 -6.48 -21.35 13.75
N LEU A 235 -5.52 -21.65 12.87
CA LEU A 235 -5.82 -21.93 11.46
C LEU A 235 -6.53 -23.29 11.31
N ALA A 236 -6.31 -24.25 12.22
CA ALA A 236 -7.04 -25.52 12.27
C ALA A 236 -8.55 -25.26 12.44
N THR A 237 -8.92 -24.36 13.37
CA THR A 237 -10.32 -23.96 13.59
C THR A 237 -10.87 -23.26 12.34
N GLU A 238 -10.12 -22.26 11.78
CA GLU A 238 -10.55 -21.55 10.58
C GLU A 238 -10.72 -22.49 9.37
N LYS A 239 -9.90 -23.54 9.29
CA LYS A 239 -10.00 -24.59 8.24
C LYS A 239 -11.26 -25.41 8.41
N SER A 240 -11.54 -25.87 9.64
CA SER A 240 -12.76 -26.63 9.98
C SER A 240 -14.03 -25.81 9.66
N ASP A 241 -14.05 -24.53 10.07
CA ASP A 241 -15.17 -23.61 9.77
C ASP A 241 -15.35 -23.43 8.25
N ALA A 242 -14.24 -23.37 7.50
CA ALA A 242 -14.27 -23.20 6.04
C ALA A 242 -14.77 -24.48 5.34
N GLU A 243 -14.43 -25.64 5.88
CA GLU A 243 -14.92 -26.94 5.39
C GLU A 243 -16.43 -27.05 5.63
N GLU A 244 -16.90 -26.77 6.86
CA GLU A 244 -18.33 -26.76 7.21
C GLU A 244 -19.13 -25.81 6.31
N ASN A 245 -18.66 -24.56 6.14
CA ASN A 245 -19.32 -23.57 5.27
C ASN A 245 -19.36 -24.03 3.80
N MET A 246 -18.34 -24.78 3.37
CA MET A 246 -18.30 -25.36 2.01
C MET A 246 -19.34 -26.48 1.86
N ASP A 247 -19.44 -27.36 2.85
CA ASP A 247 -20.40 -28.47 2.86
C ASP A 247 -21.83 -27.94 2.89
N ASP A 248 -22.13 -26.91 3.72
CA ASP A 248 -23.44 -26.23 3.75
C ASP A 248 -23.82 -25.66 2.39
N ALA A 249 -22.85 -24.98 1.75
CA ALA A 249 -23.07 -24.40 0.41
C ALA A 249 -23.32 -25.50 -0.64
N MET A 250 -22.63 -26.63 -0.52
CA MET A 250 -22.81 -27.77 -1.44
C MET A 250 -24.17 -28.45 -1.25
N GLU A 251 -24.62 -28.61 0.00
CA GLU A 251 -25.96 -29.12 0.32
C GLU A 251 -27.05 -28.23 -0.30
N GLU A 252 -26.91 -26.89 -0.15
CA GLU A 252 -27.85 -25.92 -0.76
C GLU A 252 -27.84 -26.04 -2.29
N VAL A 253 -26.67 -26.24 -2.92
CA VAL A 253 -26.55 -26.46 -4.38
C VAL A 253 -27.24 -27.77 -4.79
N ALA A 254 -27.06 -28.84 -4.03
CA ALA A 254 -27.71 -30.15 -4.29
C ALA A 254 -29.24 -30.02 -4.26
N ASN A 255 -29.78 -29.35 -3.23
CA ASN A 255 -31.21 -29.11 -3.06
C ASN A 255 -31.79 -28.29 -4.23
N VAL A 256 -31.05 -27.27 -4.69
CA VAL A 256 -31.45 -26.44 -5.83
C VAL A 256 -31.35 -27.23 -7.15
N ASN A 257 -30.33 -28.06 -7.31
CA ASN A 257 -30.14 -28.90 -8.50
C ASN A 257 -31.29 -29.90 -8.67
N GLU A 258 -31.73 -30.51 -7.56
CA GLU A 258 -32.89 -31.44 -7.52
C GLU A 258 -34.20 -30.70 -7.83
N SER A 259 -34.38 -29.47 -7.29
CA SER A 259 -35.63 -28.71 -7.48
C SER A 259 -35.81 -28.20 -8.91
N ILE A 260 -34.74 -28.02 -9.70
CA ILE A 260 -34.77 -27.45 -11.04
C ILE A 260 -34.44 -28.52 -12.11
N GLY A 261 -35.48 -29.04 -12.76
CA GLY A 261 -35.35 -30.01 -13.85
C GLY A 261 -34.66 -29.43 -15.11
N TYR A 262 -34.26 -30.34 -16.01
CA TYR A 262 -33.48 -30.02 -17.21
C TYR A 262 -34.22 -29.06 -18.19
N GLY A 263 -35.54 -29.05 -18.23
CA GLY A 263 -36.34 -28.19 -19.11
C GLY A 263 -36.62 -26.77 -18.60
N HIS A 264 -36.17 -26.44 -17.38
CA HIS A 264 -36.48 -25.17 -16.74
C HIS A 264 -35.55 -24.05 -17.25
N PRO A 265 -36.05 -22.81 -17.50
CA PRO A 265 -35.23 -21.71 -18.03
C PRO A 265 -34.08 -21.25 -17.12
N LEU A 266 -34.14 -21.58 -15.83
CA LEU A 266 -33.06 -21.27 -14.87
C LEU A 266 -31.96 -22.36 -14.82
N ARG A 267 -32.12 -23.49 -15.53
CA ARG A 267 -31.14 -24.60 -15.54
C ARG A 267 -29.73 -24.14 -15.90
N ASN A 268 -29.61 -23.31 -16.92
CA ASN A 268 -28.32 -22.75 -17.36
C ASN A 268 -27.58 -21.99 -16.24
N SER A 269 -28.34 -21.35 -15.31
CA SER A 269 -27.77 -20.69 -14.13
C SER A 269 -27.26 -21.70 -13.10
N VAL A 270 -28.01 -22.80 -12.90
CA VAL A 270 -27.60 -23.89 -11.99
C VAL A 270 -26.35 -24.58 -12.53
N ASP A 271 -26.28 -24.89 -13.82
CA ASP A 271 -25.11 -25.48 -14.45
C ASP A 271 -23.88 -24.59 -14.30
N THR A 272 -24.06 -23.27 -14.33
CA THR A 272 -22.97 -22.29 -14.10
C THR A 272 -22.46 -22.37 -12.65
N ILE A 273 -23.35 -22.58 -11.67
CA ILE A 273 -22.98 -22.77 -10.25
C ILE A 273 -22.24 -24.12 -10.10
N LEU A 274 -22.78 -25.20 -10.68
CA LEU A 274 -22.17 -26.54 -10.61
C LEU A 274 -20.74 -26.56 -11.14
N ARG A 275 -20.45 -25.83 -12.21
CA ARG A 275 -19.10 -25.71 -12.77
C ARG A 275 -18.09 -25.03 -11.80
N LYS A 276 -18.57 -24.34 -10.76
CA LYS A 276 -17.71 -23.71 -9.75
C LYS A 276 -17.47 -24.63 -8.54
N CYS A 277 -18.23 -25.71 -8.42
CA CYS A 277 -18.08 -26.69 -7.35
C CYS A 277 -16.88 -27.60 -7.59
N PRO A 278 -16.26 -28.17 -6.54
CA PRO A 278 -15.18 -29.16 -6.69
C PRO A 278 -15.62 -30.38 -7.51
N MET A 279 -14.70 -30.98 -8.25
CA MET A 279 -14.95 -32.10 -9.16
C MET A 279 -15.58 -33.29 -8.46
N GLU A 280 -15.13 -33.61 -7.25
CA GLU A 280 -15.63 -34.73 -6.43
C GLU A 280 -17.14 -34.58 -6.17
N ILE A 281 -17.58 -33.37 -5.88
CA ILE A 281 -19.00 -33.08 -5.60
C ILE A 281 -19.81 -33.07 -6.90
N GLN A 282 -19.22 -32.57 -8.00
CA GLN A 282 -19.85 -32.65 -9.33
C GLN A 282 -20.16 -34.09 -9.72
N GLU A 283 -19.22 -35.02 -9.51
CA GLU A 283 -19.38 -36.45 -9.80
C GLU A 283 -20.49 -37.08 -8.94
N LYS A 284 -20.52 -36.77 -7.63
CA LYS A 284 -21.58 -37.23 -6.71
C LYS A 284 -22.96 -36.75 -7.17
N MET A 285 -23.09 -35.50 -7.55
CA MET A 285 -24.35 -34.89 -8.01
C MET A 285 -24.81 -35.49 -9.35
N VAL A 286 -23.88 -35.79 -10.27
CA VAL A 286 -24.18 -36.44 -11.54
C VAL A 286 -24.71 -37.89 -11.28
N ARG A 287 -24.10 -38.61 -10.37
CA ARG A 287 -24.54 -39.98 -10.00
C ARG A 287 -25.94 -39.96 -9.37
N LEU A 288 -26.19 -39.07 -8.43
CA LEU A 288 -27.51 -38.90 -7.77
C LEU A 288 -28.60 -38.56 -8.80
N ASN A 289 -28.33 -37.71 -9.74
CA ASN A 289 -29.26 -37.32 -10.82
C ASN A 289 -29.55 -38.49 -11.78
N THR A 290 -28.66 -39.48 -11.87
CA THR A 290 -28.84 -40.65 -12.73
C THR A 290 -29.67 -41.71 -12.05
N GLU A 291 -29.59 -41.81 -10.71
CA GLU A 291 -30.33 -42.82 -9.93
C GLU A 291 -31.80 -42.43 -9.65
N ASP A 292 -32.07 -41.10 -9.58
CA ASP A 292 -33.36 -40.57 -9.14
C ASP A 292 -34.30 -40.13 -10.30
N SER A 293 -34.22 -40.79 -11.44
CA SER A 293 -35.08 -40.47 -12.59
C SER A 293 -36.50 -41.07 -12.49
N GLY A 294 -36.95 -41.48 -11.32
CA GLY A 294 -38.29 -42.06 -11.10
C GLY A 294 -38.87 -41.67 -9.76
N ASP A 295 -39.66 -40.70 -9.76
CA ASP A 295 -40.91 -40.50 -9.02
C ASP A 295 -41.10 -39.15 -8.31
N GLU A 296 -42.26 -38.64 -8.53
CA GLU A 296 -43.22 -37.86 -7.74
C GLU A 296 -43.11 -36.35 -7.56
N SER A 297 -44.19 -35.75 -7.86
CA SER A 297 -44.78 -34.44 -7.69
C SER A 297 -44.85 -33.94 -6.23
N THR A 298 -43.72 -33.68 -5.62
CA THR A 298 -43.69 -32.82 -4.45
C THR A 298 -43.79 -31.36 -4.95
N GLN A 299 -44.56 -30.55 -4.29
CA GLN A 299 -44.81 -29.15 -4.62
C GLN A 299 -43.46 -28.36 -4.56
N ARG A 300 -42.74 -28.38 -5.68
CA ARG A 300 -41.38 -27.79 -5.80
C ARG A 300 -41.45 -26.28 -5.85
N THR A 301 -41.09 -25.61 -4.75
CA THR A 301 -40.94 -24.15 -4.72
C THR A 301 -39.69 -23.78 -5.48
N TYR A 302 -39.83 -23.31 -6.71
CA TYR A 302 -38.68 -22.90 -7.55
C TYR A 302 -37.97 -21.69 -6.96
N PRO A 303 -36.63 -21.76 -6.76
CA PRO A 303 -35.88 -20.62 -6.27
C PRO A 303 -35.90 -19.46 -7.27
N SER A 304 -35.99 -18.24 -6.77
CA SER A 304 -35.99 -17.05 -7.61
C SER A 304 -34.57 -16.82 -8.20
N LYS A 305 -34.50 -16.08 -9.31
CA LYS A 305 -33.21 -15.71 -9.92
C LYS A 305 -32.30 -14.96 -8.91
N ARG A 306 -32.89 -14.18 -7.99
CA ARG A 306 -32.14 -13.47 -6.93
C ARG A 306 -31.53 -14.45 -5.93
N SER A 307 -32.27 -15.48 -5.55
CA SER A 307 -31.78 -16.56 -4.67
C SER A 307 -30.59 -17.29 -5.31
N LEU A 308 -30.68 -17.63 -6.61
CA LEU A 308 -29.59 -18.25 -7.37
C LEU A 308 -28.35 -17.38 -7.42
N VAL A 309 -28.49 -16.05 -7.58
CA VAL A 309 -27.36 -15.11 -7.56
C VAL A 309 -26.70 -15.09 -6.16
N LYS A 310 -27.52 -15.14 -5.10
CA LYS A 310 -27.02 -15.20 -3.71
C LYS A 310 -26.23 -16.50 -3.48
N LEU A 311 -26.82 -17.62 -3.87
CA LEU A 311 -26.17 -18.95 -3.79
C LEU A 311 -24.86 -18.99 -4.59
N HIS A 312 -24.85 -18.45 -5.81
CA HIS A 312 -23.65 -18.35 -6.65
C HIS A 312 -22.51 -17.58 -5.94
N LYS A 313 -22.85 -16.45 -5.30
CA LYS A 313 -21.88 -15.68 -4.48
C LYS A 313 -21.36 -16.51 -3.31
N GLN A 314 -22.25 -17.23 -2.62
CA GLN A 314 -21.93 -18.06 -1.46
C GLN A 314 -20.97 -19.20 -1.84
N VAL A 315 -21.26 -19.91 -2.93
CA VAL A 315 -20.42 -21.01 -3.47
C VAL A 315 -19.02 -20.50 -3.84
N ILE A 316 -18.94 -19.37 -4.57
CA ILE A 316 -17.65 -18.76 -4.95
C ILE A 316 -16.85 -18.41 -3.69
N TYR A 317 -17.49 -17.77 -2.71
CA TYR A 317 -16.84 -17.34 -1.46
C TYR A 317 -16.37 -18.55 -0.64
N ALA A 318 -17.25 -19.53 -0.43
CA ALA A 318 -16.95 -20.75 0.34
C ALA A 318 -15.82 -21.56 -0.31
N GLY A 319 -15.88 -21.79 -1.63
CA GLY A 319 -14.85 -22.52 -2.37
C GLY A 319 -13.50 -21.80 -2.35
N GLN A 320 -13.51 -20.48 -2.45
CA GLN A 320 -12.29 -19.69 -2.36
C GLN A 320 -11.69 -19.74 -0.95
N ARG A 321 -12.53 -19.59 0.08
CA ARG A 321 -12.11 -19.64 1.49
C ARG A 321 -11.54 -21.01 1.86
N HIS A 322 -12.20 -22.08 1.43
CA HIS A 322 -11.74 -23.47 1.61
C HIS A 322 -10.35 -23.68 0.97
N SER A 323 -10.19 -23.29 -0.30
CA SER A 323 -8.90 -23.40 -1.00
C SER A 323 -7.79 -22.58 -0.32
N GLN A 324 -8.11 -21.37 0.15
CA GLN A 324 -7.18 -20.48 0.86
C GLN A 324 -6.69 -21.13 2.16
N THR A 325 -7.62 -21.64 2.99
CA THR A 325 -7.28 -22.22 4.30
C THR A 325 -6.48 -23.51 4.15
N GLN A 326 -6.77 -24.33 3.14
CA GLN A 326 -6.00 -25.56 2.84
C GLN A 326 -4.55 -25.23 2.48
N VAL A 327 -4.33 -24.28 1.56
CA VAL A 327 -2.97 -23.91 1.13
C VAL A 327 -2.21 -23.24 2.29
N GLN A 328 -2.86 -22.35 3.05
CA GLN A 328 -2.26 -21.71 4.23
C GLN A 328 -1.87 -22.74 5.28
N TRP A 329 -2.73 -23.76 5.50
CA TRP A 329 -2.47 -24.86 6.43
C TRP A 329 -1.20 -25.62 6.05
N ALA A 330 -1.09 -26.02 4.78
CA ALA A 330 0.07 -26.76 4.28
C ALA A 330 1.38 -25.97 4.46
N ILE A 331 1.35 -24.68 4.08
CA ILE A 331 2.52 -23.78 4.18
C ILE A 331 2.92 -23.56 5.65
N LEU A 332 1.92 -23.29 6.51
CA LEU A 332 2.18 -23.01 7.93
C LEU A 332 2.72 -24.25 8.65
N LEU A 333 2.25 -25.43 8.25
CA LEU A 333 2.74 -26.71 8.78
C LEU A 333 4.21 -26.94 8.37
N GLU A 334 4.55 -26.67 7.11
CA GLU A 334 5.92 -26.75 6.60
C GLU A 334 6.83 -25.76 7.35
N GLU A 335 6.35 -24.52 7.58
CA GLU A 335 7.06 -23.50 8.37
C GLU A 335 7.28 -23.96 9.83
N ALA A 336 6.27 -24.61 10.42
CA ALA A 336 6.35 -25.15 11.80
C ALA A 336 7.40 -26.26 11.90
N PHE A 337 7.42 -27.19 10.95
CA PHE A 337 8.42 -28.29 10.90
C PHE A 337 9.83 -27.74 10.73
N HIS A 338 10.01 -26.77 9.83
CA HIS A 338 11.32 -26.12 9.62
C HIS A 338 11.82 -25.42 10.90
N LEU A 339 10.94 -24.67 11.59
CA LEU A 339 11.30 -23.99 12.86
C LEU A 339 11.61 -24.98 13.97
N GLU A 340 10.90 -26.11 14.01
CA GLU A 340 11.19 -27.18 14.96
C GLU A 340 12.57 -27.79 14.72
N ASP A 341 12.91 -28.03 13.45
CA ASP A 341 14.26 -28.51 13.06
C ASP A 341 15.34 -27.49 13.44
N VAL A 342 15.12 -26.18 13.20
CA VAL A 342 16.05 -25.12 13.59
C VAL A 342 16.29 -25.14 15.11
N CYS A 343 15.21 -25.23 15.91
CA CYS A 343 15.33 -25.28 17.39
C CYS A 343 16.06 -26.54 17.90
N LYS A 344 15.86 -27.69 17.25
CA LYS A 344 16.56 -28.94 17.58
C LYS A 344 18.05 -28.84 17.23
N ASN A 345 18.36 -28.32 16.03
CA ASN A 345 19.73 -28.20 15.54
C ASN A 345 20.54 -27.12 16.28
N GLU A 346 19.88 -26.12 16.86
CA GLU A 346 20.51 -25.05 17.65
C GLU A 346 21.32 -25.62 18.83
N THR A 347 20.85 -26.73 19.43
CA THR A 347 21.49 -27.39 20.56
C THR A 347 22.45 -28.51 20.13
N SER A 348 22.58 -28.79 18.83
CA SER A 348 23.38 -29.89 18.30
C SER A 348 24.90 -29.60 18.38
N ALA A 349 25.67 -30.50 18.96
CA ALA A 349 27.12 -30.39 19.07
C ALA A 349 27.87 -30.68 17.74
N SER A 350 27.20 -31.29 16.76
CA SER A 350 27.81 -31.65 15.46
C SER A 350 27.95 -30.46 14.50
N HIS A 351 27.22 -29.35 14.75
CA HIS A 351 27.17 -28.15 13.87
C HIS A 351 26.81 -28.50 12.42
N GLN A 352 25.96 -29.53 12.25
CA GLN A 352 25.42 -29.95 10.97
C GLN A 352 23.90 -29.92 11.05
N PHE A 353 23.26 -29.32 10.06
CA PHE A 353 21.80 -29.22 10.01
C PHE A 353 21.22 -30.57 9.59
N VAL A 354 20.34 -31.12 10.44
CA VAL A 354 19.65 -32.37 10.18
C VAL A 354 18.16 -32.09 10.03
N HIS A 355 17.61 -32.43 8.88
CA HIS A 355 16.17 -32.30 8.61
C HIS A 355 15.46 -33.54 9.17
N SER A 356 14.48 -33.34 10.06
CA SER A 356 13.62 -34.40 10.59
C SER A 356 12.64 -34.94 9.52
N PHE A 357 12.25 -34.07 8.58
CA PHE A 357 11.32 -34.41 7.50
C PHE A 357 11.99 -34.15 6.16
N LEU A 358 12.04 -35.16 5.31
CA LEU A 358 12.57 -35.02 3.96
C LEU A 358 11.63 -34.12 3.15
N SER A 359 12.18 -33.06 2.57
CA SER A 359 11.45 -32.23 1.60
C SER A 359 11.09 -33.09 0.39
N SER A 360 9.84 -32.97 -0.05
CA SER A 360 9.35 -33.68 -1.24
C SER A 360 9.99 -33.15 -2.55
N GLN A 361 10.66 -32.00 -2.49
CA GLN A 361 11.29 -31.42 -3.68
C GLN A 361 12.78 -31.78 -3.73
N PRO A 362 13.29 -32.21 -4.89
CA PRO A 362 14.71 -32.50 -5.03
C PRO A 362 15.55 -31.21 -4.84
N PRO A 363 16.69 -31.30 -4.16
CA PRO A 363 17.53 -30.13 -3.93
C PRO A 363 17.99 -29.52 -5.26
N GLY A 364 17.82 -28.23 -5.41
CA GLY A 364 18.27 -27.48 -6.57
C GLY A 364 19.79 -27.59 -6.76
N TRP A 365 20.28 -27.33 -7.95
CA TRP A 365 21.70 -27.36 -8.27
C TRP A 365 22.52 -26.48 -7.33
N LEU A 366 22.05 -25.27 -7.02
CA LEU A 366 22.69 -24.33 -6.08
C LEU A 366 22.70 -24.88 -4.65
N SER A 367 21.62 -25.53 -4.23
CA SER A 367 21.50 -26.16 -2.90
C SER A 367 22.51 -27.29 -2.73
N LYS A 368 22.76 -28.06 -3.79
CA LYS A 368 23.66 -29.23 -3.73
C LYS A 368 25.14 -28.85 -3.60
N TYR A 369 25.58 -27.75 -4.25
CA TYR A 369 27.00 -27.40 -4.34
C TYR A 369 27.44 -26.25 -3.41
N LEU A 370 26.55 -25.28 -3.15
CA LEU A 370 26.88 -24.12 -2.31
C LEU A 370 26.31 -24.22 -0.89
N TYR A 371 25.24 -24.98 -0.66
CA TYR A 371 24.50 -24.97 0.61
C TYR A 371 24.70 -26.29 1.34
N THR A 372 25.93 -26.50 1.86
CA THR A 372 26.29 -27.68 2.65
C THR A 372 25.57 -27.65 4.01
N PRO A 373 25.32 -28.82 4.67
CA PRO A 373 24.63 -28.88 5.98
C PRO A 373 25.29 -28.03 7.07
N THR A 374 26.62 -27.84 6.98
CA THR A 374 27.38 -26.99 7.93
C THR A 374 27.09 -25.50 7.67
N ILE A 375 27.10 -25.08 6.40
CA ILE A 375 26.80 -23.68 6.03
C ILE A 375 25.35 -23.36 6.40
N GLU A 376 24.44 -24.31 6.16
CA GLU A 376 23.01 -24.19 6.53
C GLU A 376 22.84 -23.99 8.04
N TRP A 377 23.58 -24.77 8.86
CA TRP A 377 23.57 -24.65 10.32
C TRP A 377 24.02 -23.25 10.76
N TYR A 378 25.17 -22.76 10.26
CA TYR A 378 25.68 -21.43 10.60
C TYR A 378 24.72 -20.32 10.16
N TRP A 379 24.11 -20.47 8.98
CA TRP A 379 23.14 -19.48 8.45
C TRP A 379 21.87 -19.43 9.30
N GLU A 380 21.20 -20.58 9.49
CA GLU A 380 19.89 -20.62 10.15
C GLU A 380 19.98 -20.42 11.68
N CYS A 381 20.97 -21.06 12.34
CA CYS A 381 21.05 -21.06 13.81
C CYS A 381 21.82 -19.85 14.39
N VAL A 382 22.76 -19.26 13.63
CA VAL A 382 23.62 -18.18 14.16
C VAL A 382 23.46 -16.88 13.37
N LEU A 383 23.84 -16.86 12.09
CA LEU A 383 23.95 -15.64 11.29
C LEU A 383 22.59 -14.94 11.12
N ARG A 384 21.55 -15.70 10.84
CA ARG A 384 20.18 -15.19 10.66
C ARG A 384 19.67 -14.46 11.92
N GLN A 385 19.93 -15.00 13.12
CA GLN A 385 19.57 -14.35 14.39
C GLN A 385 20.26 -13.00 14.54
N TRP A 386 21.58 -12.96 14.32
CA TRP A 386 22.39 -11.74 14.45
C TRP A 386 21.99 -10.69 13.41
N CYS A 387 21.75 -11.11 12.17
CA CYS A 387 21.29 -10.22 11.10
C CYS A 387 19.93 -9.59 11.44
N TYR A 388 19.00 -10.40 11.96
CA TYR A 388 17.67 -9.90 12.35
C TYR A 388 17.74 -8.95 13.55
N ARG A 389 18.60 -9.20 14.55
CA ARG A 389 18.83 -8.29 15.69
C ARG A 389 19.41 -6.96 15.23
N LEU A 390 20.46 -7.01 14.41
CA LEU A 390 21.10 -5.82 13.84
C LEU A 390 20.10 -5.00 13.02
N LEU A 391 19.36 -5.66 12.14
CA LEU A 391 18.34 -5.01 11.31
C LEU A 391 17.23 -4.39 12.17
N ALA A 392 16.75 -5.09 13.20
CA ALA A 392 15.74 -4.59 14.13
C ALA A 392 16.23 -3.33 14.84
N LEU A 393 17.50 -3.32 15.27
CA LEU A 393 18.11 -2.18 15.95
C LEU A 393 18.24 -0.98 15.01
N LEU A 394 18.70 -1.19 13.77
CA LEU A 394 18.80 -0.15 12.75
C LEU A 394 17.40 0.45 12.42
N LEU A 395 16.39 -0.42 12.23
CA LEU A 395 15.03 0.01 11.96
C LEU A 395 14.41 0.75 13.15
N SER A 396 14.74 0.33 14.39
CA SER A 396 14.29 1.01 15.61
C SER A 396 14.89 2.42 15.71
N LEU A 397 16.19 2.58 15.42
CA LEU A 397 16.84 3.90 15.40
C LEU A 397 16.20 4.80 14.34
N LEU A 398 15.91 4.23 13.16
CA LEU A 398 15.26 4.96 12.06
C LEU A 398 13.82 5.36 12.44
N SER A 399 13.08 4.50 13.15
CA SER A 399 11.73 4.80 13.67
C SER A 399 11.77 5.96 14.68
N VAL A 400 12.73 5.93 15.60
CA VAL A 400 12.92 7.01 16.59
C VAL A 400 13.28 8.32 15.87
N ALA A 401 14.14 8.27 14.85
CA ALA A 401 14.50 9.45 14.05
C ALA A 401 13.29 10.04 13.32
N VAL A 402 12.41 9.19 12.75
CA VAL A 402 11.16 9.64 12.10
C VAL A 402 10.24 10.32 13.13
N VAL A 403 9.99 9.67 14.28
CA VAL A 403 9.12 10.23 15.33
C VAL A 403 9.69 11.56 15.85
N TRP A 404 11.02 11.63 16.08
CA TRP A 404 11.69 12.87 16.51
C TRP A 404 11.47 13.98 15.48
N SER A 405 11.68 13.68 14.20
CA SER A 405 11.53 14.66 13.11
C SER A 405 10.08 15.12 12.96
N GLU A 406 9.10 14.22 13.15
CA GLU A 406 7.67 14.56 13.15
C GLU A 406 7.29 15.47 14.34
N CYS A 407 7.88 15.25 15.50
CA CYS A 407 7.64 16.08 16.69
C CYS A 407 8.30 17.46 16.59
N THR A 408 9.42 17.56 15.89
CA THR A 408 10.19 18.81 15.73
C THR A 408 9.96 19.52 14.40
N PHE A 409 9.07 19.01 13.60
CA PHE A 409 8.73 19.47 12.25
C PHE A 409 8.35 20.98 12.20
N PHE A 410 7.73 21.52 13.27
CA PHE A 410 7.31 22.92 13.35
C PHE A 410 8.48 23.90 13.56
N SER A 411 9.64 23.40 14.01
CA SER A 411 10.80 24.24 14.32
C SER A 411 11.62 24.49 13.05
N THR A 412 11.42 25.67 12.45
CA THR A 412 12.17 26.08 11.25
C THR A 412 13.48 26.79 11.61
N HIS A 413 13.54 27.44 12.79
CA HIS A 413 14.74 28.16 13.28
C HIS A 413 14.87 27.97 14.80
N PRO A 414 15.79 27.09 15.29
CA PRO A 414 16.70 26.19 14.54
C PRO A 414 15.97 24.96 13.95
N VAL A 415 16.51 24.43 12.86
CA VAL A 415 16.02 23.19 12.25
C VAL A 415 16.41 22.02 13.16
N LEU A 416 15.41 21.35 13.73
CA LEU A 416 15.59 20.24 14.69
C LEU A 416 15.28 18.86 14.08
N SER A 417 14.65 18.83 12.90
CA SER A 417 14.39 17.60 12.16
C SER A 417 15.71 16.98 11.70
N LEU A 418 15.98 15.74 12.08
CA LEU A 418 17.22 15.02 11.76
C LEU A 418 17.41 14.88 10.25
N PHE A 419 16.34 14.59 9.52
CA PHE A 419 16.38 14.42 8.07
C PHE A 419 16.64 15.76 7.35
N ALA A 420 15.98 16.83 7.81
CA ALA A 420 16.18 18.17 7.25
C ALA A 420 17.60 18.67 7.50
N VAL A 421 18.17 18.46 8.71
CA VAL A 421 19.55 18.81 9.05
C VAL A 421 20.53 18.05 8.15
N PHE A 422 20.32 16.74 7.95
CA PHE A 422 21.18 15.92 7.08
C PHE A 422 21.17 16.44 5.64
N ILE A 423 19.97 16.74 5.11
CA ILE A 423 19.83 17.24 3.73
C ILE A 423 20.48 18.63 3.60
N GLN A 424 20.30 19.53 4.59
CA GLN A 424 20.94 20.86 4.59
C GLN A 424 22.47 20.76 4.63
N LEU A 425 23.03 19.82 5.39
CA LEU A 425 24.47 19.56 5.40
C LEU A 425 24.96 19.05 4.04
N ALA A 426 24.26 18.10 3.46
CA ALA A 426 24.58 17.56 2.13
C ALA A 426 24.40 18.62 1.01
N GLU A 427 23.40 19.49 1.15
CA GLU A 427 23.14 20.63 0.26
C GLU A 427 24.29 21.64 0.33
N ARG A 428 24.81 21.91 1.52
CA ARG A 428 25.94 22.82 1.74
C ARG A 428 27.21 22.36 0.99
N ASP A 429 27.43 21.04 0.93
CA ASP A 429 28.59 20.41 0.26
C ASP A 429 28.29 20.04 -1.21
N TYR A 430 27.07 20.25 -1.70
CA TYR A 430 26.58 19.92 -3.06
C TYR A 430 26.76 18.43 -3.40
N ASN A 431 26.62 17.56 -2.41
CA ASN A 431 26.72 16.10 -2.58
C ASN A 431 25.34 15.50 -2.90
N TYR A 432 24.91 15.63 -4.15
CA TYR A 432 23.58 15.16 -4.63
C TYR A 432 23.37 13.66 -4.43
N LEU A 433 24.44 12.87 -4.54
CA LEU A 433 24.36 11.41 -4.32
C LEU A 433 23.89 11.09 -2.88
N TYR A 434 24.46 11.79 -1.87
CA TYR A 434 24.05 11.62 -0.48
C TYR A 434 22.61 12.07 -0.24
N ILE A 435 22.20 13.16 -0.89
CA ILE A 435 20.80 13.65 -0.83
C ILE A 435 19.86 12.60 -1.37
N GLU A 436 20.12 12.07 -2.57
CA GLU A 436 19.29 11.03 -3.22
C GLU A 436 19.22 9.77 -2.39
N MET A 437 20.36 9.28 -1.88
CA MET A 437 20.41 8.08 -1.05
C MET A 437 19.64 8.26 0.26
N ALA A 438 19.81 9.41 0.94
CA ALA A 438 19.08 9.71 2.18
C ALA A 438 17.57 9.79 1.93
N CYS A 439 17.16 10.50 0.89
CA CYS A 439 15.73 10.61 0.49
C CYS A 439 15.17 9.23 0.15
N PHE A 440 15.92 8.43 -0.62
CA PHE A 440 15.51 7.09 -1.03
C PHE A 440 15.33 6.17 0.18
N VAL A 441 16.30 6.11 1.09
CA VAL A 441 16.24 5.27 2.30
C VAL A 441 15.07 5.69 3.20
N THR A 442 14.89 6.99 3.38
CA THR A 442 13.83 7.54 4.24
C THR A 442 12.44 7.20 3.66
N ILE A 443 12.19 7.54 2.38
CA ILE A 443 10.88 7.29 1.77
C ILE A 443 10.60 5.79 1.64
N LEU A 444 11.62 4.98 1.32
CA LEU A 444 11.48 3.52 1.25
C LEU A 444 11.09 2.95 2.61
N PHE A 445 11.72 3.42 3.70
CA PHE A 445 11.38 3.00 5.06
C PHE A 445 9.92 3.35 5.40
N LEU A 446 9.49 4.59 5.14
CA LEU A 446 8.11 5.04 5.37
C LEU A 446 7.13 4.16 4.56
N CYS A 447 7.45 3.87 3.29
CA CYS A 447 6.63 3.00 2.43
C CYS A 447 6.56 1.57 2.96
N VAL A 448 7.69 1.02 3.40
CA VAL A 448 7.72 -0.33 3.99
C VAL A 448 6.82 -0.37 5.24
N CYS A 449 6.88 0.64 6.11
CA CYS A 449 6.03 0.73 7.29
C CYS A 449 4.54 0.76 6.92
N VAL A 450 4.14 1.61 5.98
CA VAL A 450 2.73 1.77 5.59
C VAL A 450 2.26 0.55 4.78
N TYR A 451 2.99 0.15 3.74
CA TYR A 451 2.53 -0.89 2.81
C TYR A 451 2.60 -2.28 3.44
N SER A 452 3.62 -2.58 4.27
CA SER A 452 3.69 -3.84 5.03
C SER A 452 2.47 -3.98 5.95
N THR A 453 2.05 -2.89 6.57
CA THR A 453 0.83 -2.85 7.40
C THR A 453 -0.41 -3.15 6.55
N VAL A 454 -0.54 -2.54 5.37
CA VAL A 454 -1.66 -2.81 4.43
C VAL A 454 -1.69 -4.29 4.02
N PHE A 455 -0.51 -4.90 3.76
CA PHE A 455 -0.42 -6.31 3.38
C PHE A 455 -0.81 -7.26 4.53
N ARG A 456 -0.67 -6.85 5.80
CA ARG A 456 -0.94 -7.69 6.99
C ARG A 456 -2.32 -7.48 7.59
N ILE A 457 -2.90 -6.30 7.40
CA ILE A 457 -4.23 -5.99 7.94
C ILE A 457 -5.25 -6.98 7.38
N ARG A 458 -6.05 -7.53 8.28
CA ARG A 458 -7.23 -8.33 7.99
C ARG A 458 -8.44 -7.53 8.50
N VAL A 459 -9.19 -6.94 7.56
CA VAL A 459 -10.36 -6.13 7.91
C VAL A 459 -11.59 -7.04 7.89
N PHE A 460 -11.91 -7.59 9.04
CA PHE A 460 -13.03 -8.54 9.23
C PHE A 460 -12.94 -9.63 8.15
N ASN A 461 -13.90 -9.97 7.42
CA ASN A 461 -13.83 -10.93 6.31
C ASN A 461 -13.86 -10.24 4.94
N TYR A 462 -13.73 -8.90 4.88
CA TYR A 462 -13.81 -8.13 3.64
C TYR A 462 -12.49 -8.00 2.90
N TYR A 463 -11.37 -7.96 3.62
CA TYR A 463 -10.06 -7.71 3.03
C TYR A 463 -9.01 -8.59 3.70
N TYR A 464 -8.34 -9.40 2.90
CA TYR A 464 -7.24 -10.24 3.36
C TYR A 464 -6.37 -10.64 2.17
N LEU A 465 -5.08 -10.31 2.22
CA LEU A 465 -4.11 -10.70 1.20
C LEU A 465 -3.41 -11.99 1.64
N VAL A 466 -3.49 -13.00 0.78
CA VAL A 466 -2.91 -14.32 1.02
C VAL A 466 -1.83 -14.57 -0.02
N PRO A 467 -0.58 -14.83 0.41
CA PRO A 467 0.47 -15.19 -0.54
C PRO A 467 0.22 -16.54 -1.21
N HIS A 468 1.09 -16.94 -2.10
CA HIS A 468 1.04 -18.20 -2.86
C HIS A 468 -0.19 -18.28 -3.77
N HIS A 469 -0.48 -17.19 -4.47
CA HIS A 469 -1.52 -17.10 -5.52
C HIS A 469 -2.96 -17.34 -5.00
N GLN A 470 -3.22 -17.11 -3.70
CA GLN A 470 -4.53 -17.40 -3.09
C GLN A 470 -5.36 -16.14 -2.78
N THR A 471 -4.89 -14.95 -3.15
CA THR A 471 -5.66 -13.71 -2.92
C THR A 471 -6.83 -13.62 -3.89
N ASP A 472 -8.00 -13.24 -3.40
CA ASP A 472 -9.20 -13.02 -4.21
C ASP A 472 -9.11 -11.70 -5.00
N ALA A 473 -9.89 -11.59 -6.06
CA ALA A 473 -9.93 -10.43 -6.96
C ALA A 473 -10.32 -9.15 -6.22
N TYR A 474 -11.27 -9.25 -5.28
CA TYR A 474 -11.73 -8.09 -4.49
C TYR A 474 -10.61 -7.52 -3.62
N SER A 475 -9.90 -8.39 -2.88
CA SER A 475 -8.80 -7.97 -1.99
C SER A 475 -7.62 -7.38 -2.76
N LEU A 476 -7.30 -7.92 -3.95
CA LEU A 476 -6.27 -7.38 -4.84
C LEU A 476 -6.60 -5.95 -5.27
N LEU A 477 -7.81 -5.72 -5.78
CA LEU A 477 -8.26 -4.38 -6.22
C LEU A 477 -8.34 -3.41 -5.03
N PHE A 478 -8.76 -3.89 -3.84
CA PHE A 478 -8.85 -3.08 -2.63
C PHE A 478 -7.46 -2.62 -2.17
N SER A 479 -6.45 -3.50 -2.23
CA SER A 479 -5.07 -3.14 -1.91
C SER A 479 -4.55 -2.05 -2.87
N GLY A 480 -4.85 -2.18 -4.17
CA GLY A 480 -4.52 -1.17 -5.17
C GLY A 480 -5.15 0.19 -4.86
N MET A 481 -6.42 0.19 -4.47
CA MET A 481 -7.15 1.41 -4.07
C MET A 481 -6.53 2.03 -2.81
N LEU A 482 -6.18 1.22 -1.80
CA LEU A 482 -5.53 1.70 -0.57
C LEU A 482 -4.17 2.33 -0.88
N PHE A 483 -3.35 1.68 -1.72
CA PHE A 483 -2.05 2.20 -2.10
C PHE A 483 -2.19 3.57 -2.80
N CYS A 484 -3.08 3.68 -3.77
CA CYS A 484 -3.32 4.94 -4.50
C CYS A 484 -3.82 6.06 -3.58
N ARG A 485 -4.56 5.74 -2.52
CA ARG A 485 -5.04 6.72 -1.52
C ARG A 485 -3.95 7.12 -0.52
N LEU A 486 -3.06 6.19 -0.17
CA LEU A 486 -2.04 6.42 0.87
C LEU A 486 -0.77 7.08 0.32
N THR A 487 -0.44 6.84 -0.96
CA THR A 487 0.81 7.33 -1.57
C THR A 487 0.90 8.87 -1.58
N PRO A 488 -0.12 9.64 -2.03
CA PRO A 488 -0.01 11.10 -2.04
C PRO A 488 0.25 11.71 -0.66
N PRO A 489 -0.55 11.40 0.40
CA PRO A 489 -0.24 11.96 1.73
C PRO A 489 1.10 11.46 2.29
N LEU A 490 1.54 10.25 1.95
CA LEU A 490 2.85 9.71 2.34
C LEU A 490 3.99 10.55 1.74
N CYS A 491 3.90 10.89 0.46
CA CYS A 491 4.89 11.71 -0.24
C CYS A 491 4.92 13.14 0.29
N LEU A 492 3.75 13.73 0.57
CA LEU A 492 3.66 15.07 1.17
C LEU A 492 4.24 15.07 2.60
N ASN A 493 3.95 14.03 3.39
CA ASN A 493 4.53 13.86 4.73
C ASN A 493 6.06 13.78 4.66
N PHE A 494 6.59 13.01 3.72
CA PHE A 494 8.04 12.90 3.49
C PHE A 494 8.65 14.26 3.13
N LEU A 495 8.03 15.03 2.22
CA LEU A 495 8.51 16.36 1.82
C LEU A 495 8.47 17.35 3.00
N GLY A 496 7.45 17.25 3.86
CA GLY A 496 7.35 18.00 5.11
C GLY A 496 8.51 17.66 6.06
N LEU A 497 8.78 16.37 6.21
CA LEU A 497 9.81 15.83 7.11
C LEU A 497 11.23 16.32 6.73
N ILE A 498 11.49 16.53 5.45
CA ILE A 498 12.77 17.07 4.95
C ILE A 498 12.76 18.60 4.74
N HIS A 499 11.66 19.29 5.14
CA HIS A 499 11.46 20.75 5.04
C HIS A 499 11.55 21.27 3.58
N MET A 500 11.12 20.47 2.61
CA MET A 500 11.05 20.87 1.18
C MET A 500 9.66 21.39 0.79
N ASP A 501 8.71 21.39 1.71
CA ASP A 501 7.38 21.97 1.50
C ASP A 501 7.39 23.46 1.89
N ALA A 502 7.20 24.33 0.89
CA ALA A 502 7.22 25.79 1.07
C ALA A 502 6.08 26.29 1.98
N SER A 503 4.97 25.56 2.04
CA SER A 503 3.83 25.90 2.90
C SER A 503 4.17 25.82 4.40
N ILE A 504 5.16 24.99 4.74
CA ILE A 504 5.59 24.73 6.12
C ILE A 504 6.83 25.55 6.48
N SER A 505 7.82 25.59 5.62
CA SER A 505 9.11 26.24 5.89
C SER A 505 9.05 27.77 5.91
N HIS A 506 8.00 28.38 5.34
CA HIS A 506 7.85 29.83 5.15
C HIS A 506 9.07 30.48 4.46
N GLN A 507 9.92 29.68 3.85
CA GLN A 507 11.09 30.13 3.09
C GLN A 507 10.73 30.25 1.61
N GLN A 508 11.29 31.23 0.94
CA GLN A 508 11.17 31.41 -0.52
C GLN A 508 12.06 30.38 -1.24
N ARG A 509 11.76 29.08 -1.03
CA ARG A 509 12.43 27.98 -1.74
C ARG A 509 11.66 27.60 -2.99
N VAL A 510 12.37 27.02 -3.95
CA VAL A 510 11.76 26.43 -5.14
C VAL A 510 10.98 25.18 -4.69
N GLU A 511 9.71 25.12 -5.05
CA GLU A 511 8.86 23.95 -4.77
C GLU A 511 9.24 22.78 -5.68
N THR A 512 9.12 21.56 -5.18
CA THR A 512 9.28 20.35 -6.00
C THR A 512 8.18 20.32 -7.07
N ALA A 513 8.46 19.68 -8.20
CA ALA A 513 7.47 19.54 -9.27
C ALA A 513 6.27 18.72 -8.79
N TYR A 514 6.46 17.77 -7.86
CA TYR A 514 5.41 17.00 -7.22
C TYR A 514 4.46 17.90 -6.41
N THR A 515 5.00 18.78 -5.55
CA THR A 515 4.22 19.71 -4.72
C THR A 515 3.39 20.67 -5.58
N THR A 516 3.99 21.21 -6.64
CA THR A 516 3.33 22.14 -7.58
C THR A 516 2.09 21.52 -8.23
N VAL A 517 2.13 20.21 -8.53
CA VAL A 517 1.00 19.49 -9.15
C VAL A 517 -0.04 19.06 -8.10
N SER A 518 0.40 18.65 -6.91
CA SER A 518 -0.49 18.21 -5.83
C SER A 518 -1.26 19.35 -5.17
N HIS A 519 -0.62 20.54 -5.08
CA HIS A 519 -1.29 21.79 -4.66
C HIS A 519 -1.85 22.51 -5.88
N THR A 520 -3.13 22.36 -6.14
CA THR A 520 -3.78 23.19 -7.16
C THR A 520 -3.61 24.68 -6.79
N ARG A 521 -3.27 25.50 -7.76
CA ARG A 521 -2.91 26.94 -7.62
C ARG A 521 -3.87 27.78 -6.76
N GLY A 522 -5.08 27.30 -6.47
CA GLY A 522 -6.05 28.01 -5.63
C GLY A 522 -5.81 27.87 -4.12
N ALA A 523 -5.12 26.83 -3.69
CA ALA A 523 -4.93 26.55 -2.26
C ALA A 523 -3.74 27.33 -1.66
N ALA A 524 -2.74 27.64 -2.47
CA ALA A 524 -1.50 28.27 -2.00
C ALA A 524 -1.69 29.76 -1.57
N GLN A 525 -2.70 30.45 -2.08
CA GLN A 525 -2.95 31.85 -1.73
C GLN A 525 -3.82 32.04 -0.47
N MET A 526 -4.49 30.97 0.02
CA MET A 526 -5.32 31.05 1.23
C MET A 526 -4.80 30.15 2.36
N ALA A 527 -3.53 29.85 2.29
CA ALA A 527 -2.85 28.87 3.14
C ALA A 527 -2.84 29.14 4.66
N PRO A 528 -2.91 30.35 5.21
CA PRO A 528 -2.70 30.49 6.66
C PRO A 528 -3.82 29.91 7.52
N TYR A 529 -5.06 29.85 7.06
CA TYR A 529 -6.19 29.42 7.89
C TYR A 529 -6.51 27.92 7.77
N SER A 530 -6.40 27.35 6.57
CA SER A 530 -6.64 25.93 6.29
C SER A 530 -5.51 25.06 6.86
N ILE A 531 -4.29 25.58 6.82
CA ILE A 531 -3.11 24.90 7.39
C ILE A 531 -3.21 24.88 8.93
N TYR A 532 -3.73 25.93 9.56
CA TYR A 532 -3.90 25.96 11.03
C TYR A 532 -4.85 24.87 11.52
N THR A 533 -5.95 24.61 10.82
CA THR A 533 -6.89 23.53 11.17
C THR A 533 -6.32 22.15 10.83
N ALA A 534 -5.63 21.99 9.71
CA ALA A 534 -4.93 20.74 9.36
C ALA A 534 -3.77 20.47 10.33
N LEU A 535 -3.02 21.51 10.71
CA LEU A 535 -1.93 21.45 11.69
C LEU A 535 -2.47 21.15 13.10
N GLN A 536 -3.63 21.70 13.49
CA GLN A 536 -4.25 21.44 14.77
C GLN A 536 -4.77 20.00 14.86
N THR A 537 -5.31 19.46 13.77
CA THR A 537 -5.67 18.04 13.66
C THR A 537 -4.41 17.16 13.61
N GLN A 538 -3.35 17.59 12.94
CA GLN A 538 -2.06 16.88 12.91
C GLN A 538 -1.42 16.86 14.31
N ASN A 539 -1.46 17.96 15.06
CA ASN A 539 -1.00 18.02 16.45
C ASN A 539 -1.79 17.08 17.36
N ALA A 540 -3.12 17.05 17.24
CA ALA A 540 -3.98 16.14 17.98
C ALA A 540 -3.67 14.69 17.62
N VAL A 541 -3.43 14.41 16.34
CA VAL A 541 -3.11 13.07 15.82
C VAL A 541 -1.70 12.67 16.23
N THR A 542 -0.71 13.58 16.18
CA THR A 542 0.67 13.31 16.64
C THR A 542 0.67 13.02 18.15
N THR A 543 -0.08 13.78 18.94
CA THR A 543 -0.23 13.56 20.38
C THR A 543 -0.90 12.21 20.66
N ALA A 544 -1.92 11.86 19.87
CA ALA A 544 -2.60 10.56 19.95
C ALA A 544 -1.65 9.41 19.56
N THR A 545 -0.83 9.61 18.51
CA THR A 545 0.15 8.63 18.03
C THR A 545 1.26 8.42 19.07
N VAL A 546 1.77 9.50 19.66
CA VAL A 546 2.78 9.44 20.73
C VAL A 546 2.20 8.71 21.96
N LYS A 547 0.95 8.97 22.33
CA LYS A 547 0.26 8.24 23.40
C LYS A 547 0.06 6.76 23.04
N MET A 548 -0.23 6.47 21.81
CA MET A 548 -0.42 5.10 21.30
C MET A 548 0.91 4.35 21.22
N ILE A 549 1.96 5.02 20.84
CA ILE A 549 3.34 4.50 20.88
C ILE A 549 3.77 4.22 22.33
N UNK A 550 3.47 4.99 23.08
CA UNK A 550 3.70 4.83 24.41
C UNK A 550 2.93 3.71 25.00
N UNK A 551 1.95 3.53 24.56
CA UNK A 551 1.20 2.45 24.98
C UNK A 551 1.70 1.15 24.46
N UNK A 552 2.24 1.31 23.51
CA UNK A 552 2.83 0.22 22.84
C UNK A 552 4.19 -0.13 23.38
N PHE A 553 4.87 0.70 23.80
CA PHE A 553 6.19 0.39 24.39
C PHE A 553 6.09 -0.26 25.79
N PHE A 554 4.99 -0.05 26.46
CA PHE A 554 4.78 -0.61 27.81
C PHE A 554 4.03 -1.97 27.81
N CYS A 555 3.58 -2.45 26.68
CA CYS A 555 3.07 -3.82 26.49
C CYS A 555 4.11 -4.73 25.82
#